data_b5810bc54285cf5db8a33f7d222ac061
#
_entry.id   b5810bc54285cf5db8a33f7d222ac061
#
_cell.length_a   1.000
_cell.length_b   1.000
_cell.length_c   1.000
_cell.angle_alpha   90.00
_cell.angle_beta   90.00
_cell.angle_gamma   90.00
#
_symmetry.space_group_name_H-M   'P 1'
#
loop_
_entity.id
_entity.type
_entity.pdbx_description
1 polymer ?
#
loop_
_entity_poly.entity_id
_entity_poly.type
_entity_poly.pdbx_seq_one_letter_code
_entity_poly.pdbx_strand_id
1 'polypeptide(L)'
;MKDNKKVAVFIDAENISAKFADKLLAEAANYGDVIIRRVYADWSSVNVQAWKEVVSRHSLLAEQQFNAVKGKNSGDISLIINAMIVLFERDIDVFCLASSDSDFTRLVQVLREREKTVIGLGLKQTAQAFVNAFSEFIYLDSEQNKDKPVEEKKTEKAIAIELEADRLNALREVVDKLIEEDGWALFARIATEMKNKFSDFVPRNYNCKSLKEFMVKVMPVLGNYEIGTAKDGTTMFLIPGAPVKAQSEKQEKPKKQAPAKQPTKNSSRTEKGEGKPNKPYKKRLKKQSK
;
A
#
# COMPACT_ATOMS: atom_id res chain seq x y z
N MET A 1 22.25 -16.09 20.37
CA MET A 1 22.71 -15.06 19.41
C MET A 1 21.61 -14.91 18.39
N LYS A 2 21.06 -13.72 18.17
CA LYS A 2 20.22 -13.52 16.99
C LYS A 2 21.13 -13.68 15.77
N ASP A 3 20.91 -14.70 14.96
CA ASP A 3 21.56 -14.78 13.65
C ASP A 3 21.19 -13.54 12.88
N ASN A 4 22.18 -12.64 12.75
CA ASN A 4 21.96 -11.37 12.06
C ASN A 4 21.98 -11.69 10.55
N LYS A 5 20.81 -11.55 9.88
CA LYS A 5 20.67 -11.84 8.46
C LYS A 5 21.67 -11.04 7.64
N LYS A 6 22.28 -11.66 6.65
CA LYS A 6 23.18 -11.00 5.71
C LYS A 6 22.40 -10.37 4.56
N VAL A 7 22.64 -9.10 4.32
CA VAL A 7 21.92 -8.29 3.33
C VAL A 7 22.85 -7.89 2.19
N ALA A 8 22.36 -8.01 0.96
CA ALA A 8 23.00 -7.46 -0.24
C ALA A 8 22.10 -6.38 -0.85
N VAL A 9 22.68 -5.22 -1.16
CA VAL A 9 21.99 -4.06 -1.73
C VAL A 9 22.51 -3.80 -3.15
N PHE A 10 21.58 -3.77 -4.11
CA PHE A 10 21.79 -3.49 -5.52
C PHE A 10 21.00 -2.24 -5.88
N ILE A 11 21.68 -1.19 -6.34
CA ILE A 11 21.09 0.13 -6.60
C ILE A 11 21.22 0.46 -8.08
N ASP A 12 20.09 0.64 -8.73
CA ASP A 12 20.00 1.19 -10.07
C ASP A 12 19.95 2.73 -9.98
N ALA A 13 21.11 3.35 -10.19
CA ALA A 13 21.26 4.80 -10.05
C ALA A 13 20.70 5.61 -11.23
N GLU A 14 20.33 4.96 -12.32
CA GLU A 14 19.66 5.60 -13.45
C GLU A 14 18.16 5.81 -13.14
N ASN A 15 17.56 4.90 -12.38
CA ASN A 15 16.16 4.95 -11.98
C ASN A 15 15.93 5.58 -10.59
N ILE A 16 16.90 5.46 -9.67
CA ILE A 16 16.79 5.99 -8.30
C ILE A 16 17.68 7.21 -8.13
N SER A 17 17.10 8.33 -7.66
CA SER A 17 17.85 9.55 -7.40
C SER A 17 18.72 9.41 -6.14
N ALA A 18 19.96 9.96 -6.20
CA ALA A 18 20.93 10.00 -5.10
C ALA A 18 20.39 10.63 -3.80
N LYS A 19 19.38 11.50 -3.88
CA LYS A 19 18.73 12.11 -2.70
C LYS A 19 18.08 11.09 -1.77
N PHE A 20 17.77 9.90 -2.27
CA PHE A 20 17.16 8.82 -1.50
C PHE A 20 18.18 7.87 -0.86
N ALA A 21 19.47 8.05 -1.10
CA ALA A 21 20.50 7.11 -0.70
C ALA A 21 20.53 6.86 0.81
N ASP A 22 20.47 7.92 1.63
CA ASP A 22 20.47 7.80 3.09
C ASP A 22 19.27 6.99 3.60
N LYS A 23 18.06 7.28 3.06
CA LYS A 23 16.84 6.54 3.38
C LYS A 23 16.94 5.09 2.93
N LEU A 24 17.38 4.86 1.70
CA LEU A 24 17.53 3.54 1.11
C LEU A 24 18.44 2.63 1.95
N LEU A 25 19.62 3.12 2.31
CA LEU A 25 20.59 2.36 3.10
C LEU A 25 20.10 2.12 4.53
N ALA A 26 19.44 3.10 5.14
CA ALA A 26 18.81 2.95 6.44
C ALA A 26 17.69 1.90 6.42
N GLU A 27 16.87 1.89 5.37
CA GLU A 27 15.83 0.86 5.20
C GLU A 27 16.42 -0.54 5.00
N ALA A 28 17.47 -0.69 4.19
CA ALA A 28 18.14 -1.97 4.02
C ALA A 28 18.74 -2.50 5.33
N ALA A 29 19.32 -1.63 6.16
CA ALA A 29 19.90 -1.99 7.45
C ALA A 29 18.87 -2.50 8.49
N ASN A 30 17.56 -2.22 8.30
CA ASN A 30 16.52 -2.77 9.17
C ASN A 30 16.33 -4.29 9.00
N TYR A 31 16.85 -4.87 7.92
CA TYR A 31 16.70 -6.30 7.61
C TYR A 31 17.89 -7.16 8.04
N GLY A 32 19.01 -6.56 8.41
CA GLY A 32 20.20 -7.27 8.87
C GLY A 32 21.50 -6.52 8.61
N ASP A 33 22.60 -7.27 8.56
CA ASP A 33 23.93 -6.72 8.31
C ASP A 33 24.17 -6.56 6.80
N VAL A 34 24.35 -5.31 6.35
CA VAL A 34 24.53 -4.98 4.93
C VAL A 34 25.98 -5.20 4.53
N ILE A 35 26.29 -6.41 4.04
CA ILE A 35 27.64 -6.83 3.67
C ILE A 35 28.01 -6.56 2.20
N ILE A 36 27.00 -6.37 1.33
CA ILE A 36 27.21 -6.02 -0.08
C ILE A 36 26.41 -4.76 -0.39
N ARG A 37 27.09 -3.76 -0.98
CA ARG A 37 26.47 -2.47 -1.40
C ARG A 37 27.03 -2.10 -2.76
N ARG A 38 26.25 -2.29 -3.81
CA ARG A 38 26.66 -2.01 -5.20
C ARG A 38 25.69 -1.02 -5.85
N VAL A 39 26.23 -0.11 -6.62
CA VAL A 39 25.47 0.88 -7.37
C VAL A 39 25.88 0.82 -8.86
N TYR A 40 24.89 0.74 -9.72
CA TYR A 40 25.03 0.51 -11.15
C TYR A 40 24.61 1.75 -11.92
N ALA A 41 25.46 2.19 -12.83
CA ALA A 41 25.19 3.33 -13.70
C ALA A 41 26.16 3.42 -14.87
N ASP A 42 25.80 4.16 -15.89
CA ASP A 42 26.78 4.76 -16.80
C ASP A 42 27.35 6.03 -16.15
N TRP A 43 28.50 5.89 -15.47
CA TRP A 43 29.16 6.97 -14.74
C TRP A 43 29.70 8.10 -15.63
N SER A 44 29.67 7.94 -16.95
CA SER A 44 29.94 9.01 -17.92
C SER A 44 28.73 9.95 -18.09
N SER A 45 27.54 9.50 -17.71
CA SER A 45 26.30 10.28 -17.79
C SER A 45 26.26 11.41 -16.77
N VAL A 46 25.73 12.56 -17.18
CA VAL A 46 25.52 13.73 -16.30
C VAL A 46 24.48 13.43 -15.22
N ASN A 47 23.49 12.59 -15.51
CA ASN A 47 22.37 12.29 -14.63
C ASN A 47 22.77 11.60 -13.32
N VAL A 48 23.90 10.89 -13.30
CA VAL A 48 24.36 10.14 -12.12
C VAL A 48 25.47 10.85 -11.34
N GLN A 49 25.81 12.10 -11.67
CA GLN A 49 26.87 12.84 -11.00
C GLN A 49 26.66 12.98 -9.50
N ALA A 50 25.41 13.19 -9.06
CA ALA A 50 25.07 13.28 -7.64
C ALA A 50 25.37 11.98 -6.87
N TRP A 51 25.43 10.83 -7.53
CA TRP A 51 25.79 9.56 -6.92
C TRP A 51 27.28 9.46 -6.58
N LYS A 52 28.18 10.20 -7.24
CA LYS A 52 29.61 10.14 -6.98
C LYS A 52 29.97 10.51 -5.53
N GLU A 53 29.32 11.52 -5.01
CA GLU A 53 29.51 11.91 -3.61
C GLU A 53 28.94 10.85 -2.64
N VAL A 54 27.76 10.30 -2.96
CA VAL A 54 27.10 9.23 -2.18
C VAL A 54 27.94 7.96 -2.15
N VAL A 55 28.52 7.56 -3.31
CA VAL A 55 29.42 6.40 -3.41
C VAL A 55 30.58 6.52 -2.44
N SER A 56 31.24 7.68 -2.41
CA SER A 56 32.35 7.95 -1.52
C SER A 56 31.91 7.97 -0.04
N ARG A 57 30.83 8.70 0.25
CA ARG A 57 30.33 8.88 1.64
C ARG A 57 29.87 7.58 2.30
N HIS A 58 29.24 6.69 1.53
CA HIS A 58 28.68 5.43 2.04
C HIS A 58 29.52 4.19 1.71
N SER A 59 30.70 4.36 1.13
CA SER A 59 31.59 3.25 0.71
C SER A 59 30.83 2.23 -0.16
N LEU A 60 30.11 2.72 -1.15
CA LEU A 60 29.42 1.86 -2.13
C LEU A 60 30.43 1.40 -3.19
N LEU A 61 30.26 0.17 -3.69
CA LEU A 61 31.00 -0.28 -4.87
C LEU A 61 30.27 0.21 -6.12
N ALA A 62 30.92 1.13 -6.85
CA ALA A 62 30.39 1.64 -8.12
C ALA A 62 30.75 0.70 -9.27
N GLU A 63 29.74 0.15 -9.93
CA GLU A 63 29.88 -0.70 -11.10
C GLU A 63 29.62 0.13 -12.35
N GLN A 64 30.64 0.22 -13.24
CA GLN A 64 30.55 0.94 -14.50
C GLN A 64 29.94 0.06 -15.58
N GLN A 65 28.95 0.60 -16.28
CA GLN A 65 28.45 0.02 -17.51
C GLN A 65 28.55 1.05 -18.63
N PHE A 66 29.34 0.70 -19.68
CA PHE A 66 29.36 1.52 -20.87
C PHE A 66 28.20 1.10 -21.80
N ASN A 67 27.30 1.99 -22.05
CA ASN A 67 26.27 1.79 -23.05
C ASN A 67 26.90 1.87 -24.47
N ALA A 68 27.18 0.74 -25.06
CA ALA A 68 27.72 0.67 -26.43
C ALA A 68 26.77 1.31 -27.47
N VAL A 69 25.49 1.38 -27.17
CA VAL A 69 24.45 2.04 -27.97
C VAL A 69 23.50 2.74 -27.01
N LYS A 70 23.19 4.03 -27.24
CA LYS A 70 22.21 4.79 -26.47
C LYS A 70 20.87 4.05 -26.42
N GLY A 71 20.32 3.89 -25.21
CA GLY A 71 19.01 3.27 -24.98
C GLY A 71 19.02 1.73 -24.90
N LYS A 72 20.17 1.10 -24.68
CA LYS A 72 20.24 -0.33 -24.32
C LYS A 72 20.46 -0.49 -22.82
N ASN A 73 19.74 -1.44 -22.21
CA ASN A 73 19.69 -1.78 -20.78
C ASN A 73 21.00 -2.47 -20.29
N SER A 74 22.17 -1.89 -20.58
CA SER A 74 23.45 -2.54 -20.21
C SER A 74 23.68 -2.51 -18.70
N GLY A 75 23.22 -1.46 -18.01
CA GLY A 75 23.26 -1.33 -16.55
C GLY A 75 22.43 -2.42 -15.89
N ASP A 76 21.22 -2.64 -16.38
CA ASP A 76 20.27 -3.62 -15.86
C ASP A 76 20.83 -5.04 -15.99
N ILE A 77 21.40 -5.37 -17.15
CA ILE A 77 22.03 -6.67 -17.38
C ILE A 77 23.17 -6.92 -16.40
N SER A 78 24.02 -5.93 -16.14
CA SER A 78 25.12 -6.05 -15.17
C SER A 78 24.61 -6.25 -13.75
N LEU A 79 23.60 -5.48 -13.35
CA LEU A 79 22.97 -5.65 -12.05
C LEU A 79 22.39 -7.05 -11.89
N ILE A 80 21.66 -7.55 -12.90
CA ILE A 80 21.10 -8.91 -12.91
C ILE A 80 22.20 -9.96 -12.77
N ILE A 81 23.25 -9.89 -13.60
CA ILE A 81 24.36 -10.85 -13.57
C ILE A 81 25.03 -10.85 -12.20
N ASN A 82 25.35 -9.68 -11.64
CA ASN A 82 25.98 -9.57 -10.34
C ASN A 82 25.10 -10.07 -9.21
N ALA A 83 23.79 -9.81 -9.25
CA ALA A 83 22.85 -10.34 -8.28
C ALA A 83 22.79 -11.87 -8.33
N MET A 84 22.82 -12.46 -9.53
CA MET A 84 22.86 -13.91 -9.72
C MET A 84 24.19 -14.53 -9.25
N ILE A 85 25.33 -13.90 -9.52
CA ILE A 85 26.64 -14.33 -8.99
C ILE A 85 26.58 -14.34 -7.45
N VAL A 86 26.09 -13.26 -6.84
CA VAL A 86 25.96 -13.16 -5.39
C VAL A 86 25.01 -14.23 -4.82
N LEU A 87 23.91 -14.53 -5.52
CA LEU A 87 22.98 -15.60 -5.12
C LEU A 87 23.65 -16.98 -5.02
N PHE A 88 24.53 -17.30 -5.97
CA PHE A 88 25.16 -18.62 -6.04
C PHE A 88 26.48 -18.73 -5.27
N GLU A 89 27.23 -17.63 -5.14
CA GLU A 89 28.56 -17.66 -4.54
C GLU A 89 28.60 -17.20 -3.09
N ARG A 90 27.54 -16.52 -2.62
CA ARG A 90 27.50 -15.91 -1.29
C ARG A 90 26.28 -16.42 -0.51
N ASP A 91 26.50 -16.60 0.76
CA ASP A 91 25.42 -16.89 1.70
C ASP A 91 24.73 -15.59 2.11
N ILE A 92 23.72 -15.16 1.34
CA ILE A 92 22.91 -13.96 1.55
C ILE A 92 21.48 -14.37 1.84
N ASP A 93 20.87 -13.79 2.88
CA ASP A 93 19.49 -14.04 3.28
C ASP A 93 18.51 -13.07 2.64
N VAL A 94 18.93 -11.80 2.49
CA VAL A 94 18.09 -10.70 2.04
C VAL A 94 18.74 -9.95 0.88
N PHE A 95 18.00 -9.82 -0.21
CA PHE A 95 18.36 -9.02 -1.36
C PHE A 95 17.52 -7.75 -1.39
N CYS A 96 18.14 -6.59 -1.31
CA CYS A 96 17.50 -5.29 -1.48
C CYS A 96 17.78 -4.79 -2.91
N LEU A 97 16.73 -4.59 -3.69
CA LEU A 97 16.81 -4.03 -5.04
C LEU A 97 16.18 -2.63 -5.06
N ALA A 98 16.99 -1.64 -5.36
CA ALA A 98 16.54 -0.25 -5.47
C ALA A 98 16.37 0.11 -6.95
N SER A 99 15.17 -0.03 -7.45
CA SER A 99 14.71 0.37 -8.80
C SER A 99 13.20 0.44 -8.86
N SER A 100 12.68 1.19 -9.82
CA SER A 100 11.25 1.21 -10.19
C SER A 100 11.01 0.58 -11.57
N ASP A 101 12.04 -0.05 -12.15
CA ASP A 101 11.97 -0.66 -13.47
C ASP A 101 11.45 -2.09 -13.39
N SER A 102 10.33 -2.34 -14.07
CA SER A 102 9.68 -3.65 -14.12
C SER A 102 10.49 -4.73 -14.86
N ASP A 103 11.54 -4.37 -15.61
CA ASP A 103 12.39 -5.33 -16.30
C ASP A 103 13.14 -6.25 -15.32
N PHE A 104 13.30 -5.81 -14.07
CA PHE A 104 13.84 -6.63 -12.99
C PHE A 104 12.87 -7.66 -12.41
N THR A 105 11.60 -7.71 -12.85
CA THR A 105 10.59 -8.63 -12.30
C THR A 105 11.09 -10.08 -12.29
N ARG A 106 11.73 -10.54 -13.38
CA ARG A 106 12.22 -11.91 -13.46
C ARG A 106 13.35 -12.19 -12.48
N LEU A 107 14.25 -11.23 -12.25
CA LEU A 107 15.28 -11.33 -11.21
C LEU A 107 14.66 -11.55 -9.83
N VAL A 108 13.69 -10.71 -9.47
CA VAL A 108 12.99 -10.80 -8.18
C VAL A 108 12.33 -12.17 -7.98
N GLN A 109 11.66 -12.68 -9.02
CA GLN A 109 11.03 -14.01 -8.98
C GLN A 109 12.05 -15.11 -8.74
N VAL A 110 13.19 -15.12 -9.48
CA VAL A 110 14.25 -16.13 -9.33
C VAL A 110 14.85 -16.09 -7.93
N LEU A 111 15.12 -14.91 -7.37
CA LEU A 111 15.62 -14.78 -5.99
C LEU A 111 14.63 -15.38 -4.98
N ARG A 112 13.31 -15.14 -5.15
CA ARG A 112 12.26 -15.68 -4.29
C ARG A 112 12.06 -17.20 -4.47
N GLU A 113 12.16 -17.69 -5.71
CA GLU A 113 12.18 -19.15 -6.01
C GLU A 113 13.33 -19.88 -5.27
N ARG A 114 14.41 -19.15 -4.96
CA ARG A 114 15.55 -19.60 -4.16
C ARG A 114 15.41 -19.28 -2.66
N GLU A 115 14.17 -19.06 -2.21
CA GLU A 115 13.83 -18.83 -0.80
C GLU A 115 14.50 -17.60 -0.18
N LYS A 116 14.99 -16.65 -1.02
CA LYS A 116 15.56 -15.39 -0.51
C LYS A 116 14.45 -14.40 -0.20
N THR A 117 14.63 -13.61 0.87
CA THR A 117 13.78 -12.45 1.13
C THR A 117 14.21 -11.33 0.18
N VAL A 118 13.29 -10.82 -0.65
CA VAL A 118 13.60 -9.77 -1.62
C VAL A 118 12.82 -8.51 -1.26
N ILE A 119 13.55 -7.42 -0.99
CA ILE A 119 13.01 -6.13 -0.60
C ILE A 119 13.14 -5.17 -1.77
N GLY A 120 12.02 -4.62 -2.23
CA GLY A 120 11.97 -3.56 -3.22
C GLY A 120 12.08 -2.18 -2.56
N LEU A 121 12.88 -1.31 -3.15
CA LEU A 121 13.06 0.07 -2.72
C LEU A 121 12.84 0.97 -3.94
N GLY A 122 11.66 1.55 -4.09
CA GLY A 122 11.28 2.27 -5.31
C GLY A 122 10.42 3.50 -5.05
N LEU A 123 9.81 4.01 -6.11
CA LEU A 123 8.97 5.20 -6.06
C LEU A 123 7.48 4.81 -6.11
N LYS A 124 6.59 5.69 -5.66
CA LYS A 124 5.13 5.47 -5.69
C LYS A 124 4.57 5.20 -7.09
N GLN A 125 5.25 5.70 -8.12
CA GLN A 125 4.87 5.45 -9.52
C GLN A 125 5.25 4.07 -10.05
N THR A 126 5.93 3.24 -9.26
CA THR A 126 6.31 1.87 -9.64
C THR A 126 5.08 1.03 -9.98
N ALA A 127 5.15 0.28 -11.09
CA ALA A 127 4.04 -0.56 -11.53
C ALA A 127 3.66 -1.59 -10.46
N GLN A 128 2.37 -1.70 -10.11
CA GLN A 128 1.88 -2.57 -9.05
C GLN A 128 2.25 -4.04 -9.27
N ALA A 129 2.28 -4.51 -10.52
CA ALA A 129 2.71 -5.86 -10.85
C ALA A 129 4.17 -6.14 -10.42
N PHE A 130 5.05 -5.15 -10.56
CA PHE A 130 6.44 -5.24 -10.10
C PHE A 130 6.50 -5.17 -8.57
N VAL A 131 5.78 -4.25 -7.95
CA VAL A 131 5.66 -4.16 -6.48
C VAL A 131 5.25 -5.51 -5.88
N ASN A 132 4.26 -6.17 -6.45
CA ASN A 132 3.75 -7.47 -5.98
C ASN A 132 4.74 -8.64 -6.14
N ALA A 133 5.78 -8.49 -6.98
CA ALA A 133 6.80 -9.50 -7.12
C ALA A 133 7.69 -9.64 -5.87
N PHE A 134 7.85 -8.59 -5.06
CA PHE A 134 8.71 -8.55 -3.89
C PHE A 134 8.10 -9.23 -2.65
N SER A 135 8.96 -9.57 -1.69
CA SER A 135 8.51 -9.98 -0.35
C SER A 135 7.96 -8.81 0.45
N GLU A 136 8.62 -7.65 0.33
CA GLU A 136 8.18 -6.35 0.84
C GLU A 136 8.63 -5.26 -0.13
N PHE A 137 7.83 -4.19 -0.27
CA PHE A 137 8.17 -3.04 -1.09
C PHE A 137 8.04 -1.74 -0.28
N ILE A 138 9.06 -0.89 -0.33
CA ILE A 138 9.14 0.35 0.43
C ILE A 138 9.24 1.52 -0.54
N TYR A 139 8.36 2.50 -0.37
CA TYR A 139 8.37 3.70 -1.17
C TYR A 139 9.36 4.74 -0.61
N LEU A 140 10.38 5.07 -1.40
CA LEU A 140 11.42 6.03 -1.01
C LEU A 140 10.88 7.46 -0.97
N ASP A 141 9.89 7.78 -1.79
CA ASP A 141 9.24 9.08 -1.90
C ASP A 141 7.98 9.21 -1.02
N SER A 142 7.72 8.26 -0.11
CA SER A 142 6.75 8.48 0.95
C SER A 142 7.24 9.61 1.85
N GLU A 143 6.44 10.66 2.04
CA GLU A 143 6.77 11.79 2.89
C GLU A 143 7.01 11.31 4.32
N GLN A 144 8.27 11.27 4.74
CA GLN A 144 8.59 11.33 6.16
C GLN A 144 8.44 12.80 6.56
N ASN A 145 7.48 13.12 7.42
CA ASN A 145 7.44 14.41 8.10
C ASN A 145 8.73 14.58 8.92
N LYS A 146 9.82 15.02 8.26
CA LYS A 146 10.94 15.67 8.91
C LYS A 146 10.61 17.15 8.89
N ASP A 147 10.41 17.69 10.10
CA ASP A 147 10.46 19.11 10.41
C ASP A 147 9.42 20.02 9.70
N LYS A 148 8.13 19.80 9.95
CA LYS A 148 7.23 20.96 10.05
C LYS A 148 7.07 21.29 11.53
N PRO A 149 7.27 22.57 11.95
CA PRO A 149 6.91 22.99 13.30
C PRO A 149 5.44 22.62 13.53
N VAL A 150 5.18 21.95 14.65
CA VAL A 150 3.84 21.63 15.09
C VAL A 150 3.09 22.94 15.28
N GLU A 151 2.31 23.38 14.31
CA GLU A 151 1.21 24.27 14.60
C GLU A 151 0.18 23.45 15.38
N GLU A 152 0.27 23.55 16.70
CA GLU A 152 -0.76 23.12 17.61
C GLU A 152 -2.05 23.86 17.28
N LYS A 153 -2.92 23.22 16.53
CA LYS A 153 -4.40 23.37 16.47
C LYS A 153 -4.93 22.71 15.20
N LYS A 154 -4.91 21.38 15.13
CA LYS A 154 -5.89 20.63 14.35
C LYS A 154 -6.48 19.57 15.26
N THR A 155 -7.74 19.75 15.54
CA THR A 155 -8.67 18.83 16.23
C THR A 155 -8.38 17.35 15.92
N GLU A 156 -8.53 16.50 16.94
CA GLU A 156 -8.36 15.03 16.98
C GLU A 156 -9.02 14.23 15.84
N LYS A 157 -9.62 14.89 14.86
CA LYS A 157 -10.30 14.30 13.70
C LYS A 157 -9.41 14.09 12.45
N ALA A 158 -8.13 14.41 12.48
CA ALA A 158 -7.30 14.51 11.26
C ALA A 158 -6.04 13.63 11.24
N ILE A 159 -6.02 12.49 11.95
CA ILE A 159 -4.92 11.52 11.86
C ILE A 159 -5.44 10.14 11.41
N ALA A 160 -6.49 10.12 10.61
CA ALA A 160 -6.86 8.91 9.89
C ALA A 160 -5.83 8.71 8.77
N ILE A 161 -5.18 7.56 8.73
CA ILE A 161 -4.37 7.16 7.59
C ILE A 161 -5.30 7.13 6.38
N GLU A 162 -4.95 7.84 5.30
CA GLU A 162 -5.57 7.63 3.99
C GLU A 162 -5.14 6.25 3.49
N LEU A 163 -5.90 5.24 3.85
CA LEU A 163 -5.75 3.91 3.31
C LEU A 163 -6.66 3.80 2.08
N GLU A 164 -6.14 3.32 0.97
CA GLU A 164 -6.95 3.03 -0.21
C GLU A 164 -8.11 2.09 0.15
N ALA A 165 -9.27 2.31 -0.44
CA ALA A 165 -10.50 1.59 -0.08
C ALA A 165 -10.34 0.06 -0.14
N ASP A 166 -9.63 -0.44 -1.16
CA ASP A 166 -9.38 -1.88 -1.33
C ASP A 166 -8.54 -2.45 -0.20
N ARG A 167 -7.54 -1.70 0.27
CA ARG A 167 -6.66 -2.11 1.39
C ARG A 167 -7.39 -2.06 2.72
N LEU A 168 -8.25 -1.06 2.92
CA LEU A 168 -9.08 -0.97 4.11
C LEU A 168 -10.10 -2.12 4.18
N ASN A 169 -10.74 -2.45 3.06
CA ASN A 169 -11.66 -3.57 2.98
C ASN A 169 -10.94 -4.90 3.24
N ALA A 170 -9.78 -5.11 2.60
CA ALA A 170 -8.97 -6.31 2.84
C ALA A 170 -8.51 -6.41 4.31
N LEU A 171 -8.17 -5.28 4.95
CA LEU A 171 -7.79 -5.26 6.36
C LEU A 171 -8.98 -5.66 7.26
N ARG A 172 -10.20 -5.18 6.97
CA ARG A 172 -11.42 -5.59 7.68
C ARG A 172 -11.68 -7.09 7.53
N GLU A 173 -11.66 -7.60 6.30
CA GLU A 173 -11.84 -9.03 6.02
C GLU A 173 -10.85 -9.90 6.81
N VAL A 174 -9.58 -9.50 6.85
CA VAL A 174 -8.54 -10.23 7.60
C VAL A 174 -8.82 -10.18 9.10
N VAL A 175 -9.19 -9.02 9.64
CA VAL A 175 -9.49 -8.87 11.07
C VAL A 175 -10.72 -9.69 11.44
N ASP A 176 -11.81 -9.59 10.68
CA ASP A 176 -13.06 -10.32 10.93
C ASP A 176 -12.82 -11.84 10.89
N LYS A 177 -12.12 -12.33 9.86
CA LYS A 177 -11.76 -13.75 9.75
C LYS A 177 -10.99 -14.25 10.97
N LEU A 178 -9.97 -13.50 11.41
CA LEU A 178 -9.14 -13.90 12.56
C LEU A 178 -9.94 -13.88 13.87
N ILE A 179 -10.90 -12.93 14.01
CA ILE A 179 -11.79 -12.86 15.17
C ILE A 179 -12.79 -14.01 15.14
N GLU A 180 -13.33 -14.39 13.98
CA GLU A 180 -14.21 -15.57 13.85
C GLU A 180 -13.51 -16.86 14.20
N GLU A 181 -12.22 -17.02 13.82
CA GLU A 181 -11.42 -18.22 14.11
C GLU A 181 -11.02 -18.33 15.58
N ASP A 182 -10.51 -17.26 16.19
CA ASP A 182 -9.81 -17.26 17.48
C ASP A 182 -10.51 -16.43 18.58
N GLY A 183 -11.56 -15.66 18.22
CA GLY A 183 -12.22 -14.68 19.11
C GLY A 183 -11.44 -13.35 19.23
N TRP A 184 -10.25 -13.25 18.61
CA TRP A 184 -9.39 -12.08 18.62
C TRP A 184 -8.41 -12.12 17.42
N ALA A 185 -7.93 -10.96 16.99
CA ALA A 185 -7.01 -10.86 15.86
C ALA A 185 -5.64 -10.32 16.31
N LEU A 186 -4.62 -11.19 16.34
CA LEU A 186 -3.26 -10.82 16.71
C LEU A 186 -2.64 -9.87 15.68
N PHE A 187 -2.03 -8.77 16.11
CA PHE A 187 -1.39 -7.80 15.21
C PHE A 187 -0.36 -8.43 14.27
N ALA A 188 0.44 -9.37 14.78
CA ALA A 188 1.42 -10.08 13.96
C ALA A 188 0.76 -10.93 12.86
N ARG A 189 -0.38 -11.61 13.15
CA ARG A 189 -1.13 -12.36 12.13
C ARG A 189 -1.77 -11.43 11.11
N ILE A 190 -2.38 -10.32 11.56
CA ILE A 190 -2.93 -9.30 10.66
C ILE A 190 -1.84 -8.82 9.69
N ALA A 191 -0.66 -8.47 10.20
CA ALA A 191 0.44 -8.01 9.36
C ALA A 191 0.89 -9.06 8.35
N THR A 192 0.98 -10.32 8.76
CA THR A 192 1.37 -11.42 7.87
C THR A 192 0.35 -11.63 6.75
N GLU A 193 -0.94 -11.72 7.09
CA GLU A 193 -2.01 -11.89 6.11
C GLU A 193 -2.09 -10.70 5.14
N MET A 194 -1.95 -9.48 5.65
CA MET A 194 -1.95 -8.28 4.81
C MET A 194 -0.73 -8.21 3.89
N LYS A 195 0.47 -8.59 4.35
CA LYS A 195 1.68 -8.68 3.50
C LYS A 195 1.56 -9.74 2.42
N ASN A 196 0.89 -10.84 2.68
CA ASN A 196 0.62 -11.87 1.67
C ASN A 196 -0.30 -11.36 0.56
N LYS A 197 -1.23 -10.43 0.88
CA LYS A 197 -2.11 -9.79 -0.11
C LYS A 197 -1.43 -8.59 -0.80
N PHE A 198 -0.64 -7.80 -0.06
CA PHE A 198 -0.03 -6.55 -0.52
C PHE A 198 1.41 -6.46 0.00
N SER A 199 2.39 -6.67 -0.87
CA SER A 199 3.81 -6.66 -0.50
C SER A 199 4.29 -5.29 0.03
N ASP A 200 3.60 -4.22 -0.32
CA ASP A 200 3.84 -2.86 0.16
C ASP A 200 3.04 -2.48 1.43
N PHE A 201 2.31 -3.44 2.04
CA PHE A 201 1.67 -3.23 3.34
C PHE A 201 2.72 -3.27 4.46
N VAL A 202 3.48 -2.19 4.54
CA VAL A 202 4.54 -1.97 5.52
C VAL A 202 4.25 -0.69 6.28
N PRO A 203 4.26 -0.66 7.63
CA PRO A 203 3.93 0.54 8.42
C PRO A 203 4.67 1.81 7.98
N ARG A 204 5.92 1.67 7.54
CA ARG A 204 6.76 2.78 7.05
C ARG A 204 6.21 3.47 5.79
N ASN A 205 5.51 2.74 4.94
CA ASN A 205 4.84 3.31 3.76
C ASN A 205 3.66 4.23 4.13
N TYR A 206 3.15 4.10 5.36
CA TYR A 206 2.07 4.91 5.95
C TYR A 206 2.58 5.88 7.01
N ASN A 207 3.84 6.26 6.98
CA ASN A 207 4.46 7.16 7.96
C ASN A 207 4.30 6.71 9.41
N CYS A 208 4.38 5.40 9.64
CA CYS A 208 4.30 4.77 10.95
C CYS A 208 5.62 4.05 11.28
N LYS A 209 6.14 4.27 12.50
CA LYS A 209 7.37 3.62 12.97
C LYS A 209 7.17 2.15 13.32
N SER A 210 5.93 1.76 13.63
CA SER A 210 5.60 0.41 14.06
C SER A 210 4.20 0.00 13.62
N LEU A 211 3.95 -1.31 13.61
CA LEU A 211 2.62 -1.87 13.37
C LEU A 211 1.60 -1.38 14.40
N LYS A 212 2.02 -1.23 15.67
CA LYS A 212 1.18 -0.67 16.73
C LYS A 212 0.70 0.74 16.38
N GLU A 213 1.62 1.62 15.97
CA GLU A 213 1.28 2.99 15.58
C GLU A 213 0.33 3.01 14.38
N PHE A 214 0.58 2.15 13.38
CA PHE A 214 -0.30 2.00 12.24
C PHE A 214 -1.71 1.56 12.67
N MET A 215 -1.83 0.51 13.49
CA MET A 215 -3.12 0.00 13.94
C MET A 215 -3.89 1.05 14.76
N VAL A 216 -3.22 1.79 15.65
CA VAL A 216 -3.86 2.88 16.41
C VAL A 216 -4.42 3.97 15.47
N LYS A 217 -3.66 4.35 14.44
CA LYS A 217 -4.08 5.37 13.47
C LYS A 217 -5.21 4.92 12.55
N VAL A 218 -5.31 3.63 12.24
CA VAL A 218 -6.35 3.10 11.35
C VAL A 218 -7.65 2.76 12.09
N MET A 219 -7.62 2.59 13.42
CA MET A 219 -8.80 2.24 14.24
C MET A 219 -10.03 3.08 13.94
N PRO A 220 -9.96 4.43 13.82
CA PRO A 220 -11.16 5.25 13.59
C PRO A 220 -11.92 4.91 12.30
N VAL A 221 -11.24 4.34 11.31
CA VAL A 221 -11.81 3.97 10.00
C VAL A 221 -11.98 2.47 9.83
N LEU A 222 -11.35 1.66 10.68
CA LEU A 222 -11.40 0.21 10.59
C LEU A 222 -12.76 -0.35 10.96
N GLY A 223 -13.34 0.11 12.08
CA GLY A 223 -14.64 -0.36 12.57
C GLY A 223 -14.73 -0.40 14.09
N ASN A 224 -15.71 -1.15 14.61
CA ASN A 224 -15.95 -1.27 16.04
C ASN A 224 -15.08 -2.39 16.66
N TYR A 225 -13.80 -2.09 16.85
CA TYR A 225 -12.82 -2.97 17.50
C TYR A 225 -12.14 -2.25 18.66
N GLU A 226 -11.61 -3.01 19.60
CA GLU A 226 -10.81 -2.53 20.72
C GLU A 226 -9.42 -3.17 20.69
N ILE A 227 -8.40 -2.43 21.15
CA ILE A 227 -7.02 -2.95 21.24
C ILE A 227 -6.84 -3.56 22.62
N GLY A 228 -6.61 -4.87 22.66
CA GLY A 228 -6.18 -5.60 23.84
C GLY A 228 -4.66 -5.77 23.88
N THR A 229 -4.14 -5.97 25.09
CA THR A 229 -2.75 -6.32 25.31
C THR A 229 -2.69 -7.57 26.20
N ALA A 230 -1.91 -8.56 25.82
CA ALA A 230 -1.75 -9.79 26.58
C ALA A 230 -0.99 -9.54 27.90
N LYS A 231 -1.00 -10.52 28.80
CA LYS A 231 -0.35 -10.42 30.12
C LYS A 231 1.16 -10.18 30.06
N ASP A 232 1.79 -10.49 28.94
CA ASP A 232 3.22 -10.23 28.68
C ASP A 232 3.54 -8.74 28.44
N GLY A 233 2.50 -7.87 28.33
CA GLY A 233 2.62 -6.43 28.07
C GLY A 233 3.11 -6.03 26.67
N THR A 234 3.42 -7.01 25.81
CA THR A 234 4.01 -6.80 24.47
C THR A 234 3.12 -7.28 23.32
N THR A 235 2.41 -8.38 23.53
CA THR A 235 1.52 -8.96 22.51
C THR A 235 0.22 -8.17 22.42
N MET A 236 -0.07 -7.63 21.24
CA MET A 236 -1.27 -6.82 20.99
C MET A 236 -2.21 -7.51 20.01
N PHE A 237 -3.50 -7.31 20.22
CA PHE A 237 -4.56 -7.92 19.43
C PHE A 237 -5.78 -7.00 19.34
N LEU A 238 -6.66 -7.26 18.36
CA LEU A 238 -7.99 -6.66 18.27
C LEU A 238 -9.04 -7.63 18.78
N ILE A 239 -10.03 -7.09 19.48
CA ILE A 239 -11.26 -7.77 19.87
C ILE A 239 -12.46 -6.98 19.35
N PRO A 240 -13.63 -7.61 19.17
CA PRO A 240 -14.84 -6.88 18.86
C PRO A 240 -15.13 -5.85 19.96
N GLY A 241 -15.40 -4.62 19.56
CA GLY A 241 -15.83 -3.58 20.50
C GLY A 241 -17.24 -3.86 21.05
N ALA A 242 -17.56 -3.27 22.19
CA ALA A 242 -18.91 -3.41 22.76
C ALA A 242 -19.97 -2.97 21.75
N PRO A 243 -21.11 -3.68 21.62
CA PRO A 243 -22.16 -3.29 20.69
C PRO A 243 -22.62 -1.87 21.01
N VAL A 244 -22.51 -0.98 20.02
CA VAL A 244 -23.05 0.38 20.13
C VAL A 244 -24.55 0.24 20.41
N LYS A 245 -24.98 0.53 21.63
CA LYS A 245 -26.40 0.61 21.96
C LYS A 245 -27.00 1.62 20.99
N ALA A 246 -27.79 1.13 20.04
CA ALA A 246 -28.59 1.99 19.20
C ALA A 246 -29.30 2.99 20.08
N GLN A 247 -28.97 4.27 19.99
CA GLN A 247 -29.76 5.31 20.62
C GLN A 247 -31.11 5.21 19.94
N SER A 248 -32.06 4.64 20.70
CA SER A 248 -33.46 4.59 20.32
C SER A 248 -33.88 6.02 20.04
N GLU A 249 -34.11 6.34 18.77
CA GLU A 249 -34.89 7.51 18.39
C GLU A 249 -36.18 7.49 19.19
N LYS A 250 -36.31 8.46 20.08
CA LYS A 250 -37.58 8.76 20.74
C LYS A 250 -38.56 9.15 19.63
N GLN A 251 -39.35 8.18 19.18
CA GLN A 251 -40.55 8.48 18.42
C GLN A 251 -41.45 9.37 19.29
N GLU A 252 -41.49 10.65 18.96
CA GLU A 252 -42.53 11.55 19.43
C GLU A 252 -43.90 11.01 18.96
N LYS A 253 -44.71 10.60 19.89
CA LYS A 253 -46.11 10.23 19.66
C LYS A 253 -46.86 11.43 19.07
N PRO A 254 -47.56 11.29 17.93
CA PRO A 254 -48.36 12.36 17.41
C PRO A 254 -49.53 12.65 18.37
N LYS A 255 -49.68 13.90 18.80
CA LYS A 255 -50.80 14.41 19.57
C LYS A 255 -52.09 14.21 18.77
N LYS A 256 -53.05 13.51 19.37
CA LYS A 256 -54.45 13.41 18.93
C LYS A 256 -55.06 14.82 18.86
N GLN A 257 -55.42 15.27 17.66
CA GLN A 257 -56.34 16.38 17.46
C GLN A 257 -57.75 15.82 17.32
N ALA A 258 -58.68 16.41 18.07
CA ALA A 258 -60.10 16.10 18.11
C ALA A 258 -60.85 16.59 16.86
N PRO A 259 -62.01 16.03 16.52
CA PRO A 259 -62.68 16.21 15.24
C PRO A 259 -63.50 17.50 15.18
N ALA A 260 -63.35 18.28 14.11
CA ALA A 260 -64.24 19.40 13.82
C ALA A 260 -65.10 19.07 12.58
N LYS A 261 -66.36 19.42 12.75
CA LYS A 261 -67.58 19.17 11.99
C LYS A 261 -67.53 19.52 10.50
N GLN A 262 -68.21 18.69 9.73
CA GLN A 262 -68.66 18.99 8.36
C GLN A 262 -69.70 20.13 8.31
N PRO A 263 -69.81 20.81 7.18
CA PRO A 263 -71.13 20.86 6.51
C PRO A 263 -71.05 20.54 4.98
N THR A 264 -72.17 20.09 4.60
CA THR A 264 -72.77 19.51 3.42
C THR A 264 -72.86 20.43 2.17
N LYS A 265 -72.97 19.70 0.98
CA LYS A 265 -73.69 20.03 -0.27
C LYS A 265 -73.05 21.04 -1.23
N ASN A 266 -72.94 20.80 -2.52
CA ASN A 266 -73.85 20.28 -3.53
C ASN A 266 -73.12 20.21 -4.90
N SER A 267 -73.37 19.11 -5.62
CA SER A 267 -73.87 18.93 -7.00
C SER A 267 -73.23 19.78 -8.13
N SER A 268 -72.78 19.07 -9.14
CA SER A 268 -73.29 18.93 -10.53
C SER A 268 -72.11 18.75 -11.47
N ARG A 269 -71.98 17.59 -12.12
CA ARG A 269 -72.52 17.21 -13.43
C ARG A 269 -71.72 17.75 -14.64
N THR A 270 -71.43 16.78 -15.46
CA THR A 270 -71.27 16.68 -16.93
C THR A 270 -69.80 16.75 -17.43
N GLU A 271 -69.40 15.92 -18.18
CA GLU A 271 -69.62 14.98 -19.28
C GLU A 271 -68.35 14.92 -20.16
N LYS A 272 -68.04 13.69 -20.53
CA LYS A 272 -67.58 13.23 -21.86
C LYS A 272 -66.29 13.76 -22.50
N GLY A 273 -65.49 12.78 -22.94
CA GLY A 273 -64.60 12.93 -24.09
C GLY A 273 -63.60 11.76 -24.24
N GLU A 274 -64.04 10.80 -24.99
CA GLU A 274 -63.30 9.63 -25.50
C GLU A 274 -62.10 10.00 -26.36
N GLY A 275 -61.13 9.09 -26.45
CA GLY A 275 -60.14 9.14 -27.52
C GLY A 275 -58.97 8.18 -27.32
N LYS A 276 -59.14 6.91 -27.73
CA LYS A 276 -58.09 5.91 -27.95
C LYS A 276 -57.40 6.14 -29.31
N PRO A 277 -56.51 5.25 -29.77
CA PRO A 277 -55.04 5.16 -29.59
C PRO A 277 -54.32 5.20 -30.96
N ASN A 278 -53.01 5.20 -30.99
CA ASN A 278 -52.33 4.57 -32.14
C ASN A 278 -50.85 4.22 -31.86
N LYS A 279 -50.59 2.96 -32.20
CA LYS A 279 -49.30 2.29 -32.39
C LYS A 279 -48.74 2.59 -33.79
N PRO A 280 -47.70 1.92 -34.27
CA PRO A 280 -46.23 2.05 -34.10
C PRO A 280 -45.52 2.27 -35.45
N TYR A 281 -44.26 2.55 -35.47
CA TYR A 281 -43.48 2.38 -36.71
C TYR A 281 -42.13 1.70 -36.46
N LYS A 282 -41.98 0.59 -37.22
CA LYS A 282 -40.81 -0.26 -37.40
C LYS A 282 -39.90 0.27 -38.52
N LYS A 283 -38.65 -0.25 -38.50
CA LYS A 283 -37.67 -0.47 -39.61
C LYS A 283 -36.72 0.70 -39.89
N ARG A 284 -35.42 0.48 -40.13
CA ARG A 284 -34.80 -0.48 -41.04
C ARG A 284 -33.28 -0.54 -40.83
N LEU A 285 -32.73 -1.74 -40.88
CA LEU A 285 -31.35 -2.10 -41.17
C LEU A 285 -30.77 -1.39 -42.42
N LYS A 286 -29.44 -1.09 -42.41
CA LYS A 286 -28.62 -1.34 -43.59
C LYS A 286 -27.16 -1.65 -43.16
N LYS A 287 -26.74 -2.81 -43.61
CA LYS A 287 -25.34 -3.28 -43.81
C LYS A 287 -24.69 -2.48 -44.93
N GLN A 288 -23.34 -2.39 -44.85
CA GLN A 288 -22.34 -2.62 -45.93
C GLN A 288 -21.00 -2.09 -45.41
N SER A 289 -20.01 -2.95 -45.12
CA SER A 289 -19.00 -3.56 -46.01
C SER A 289 -18.16 -2.55 -46.82
N LYS A 290 -16.95 -2.27 -46.32
CA LYS A 290 -15.69 -2.55 -47.02
C LYS A 290 -14.55 -2.42 -46.03
#